data_27a959162e1aa33d98a1006f3bb02cca
#
_entry.id   27a959162e1aa33d98a1006f3bb02cca
#
_cell.length_a   1.000
_cell.length_b   1.000
_cell.length_c   1.000
_cell.angle_alpha   90.00
_cell.angle_beta   90.00
_cell.angle_gamma   90.00
#
_symmetry.space_group_name_H-M   'P 1'
#
loop_
_entity.id
_entity.type
_entity.pdbx_description
1 polymer ?
#
loop_
_entity_poly.entity_id
_entity_poly.type
_entity_poly.pdbx_seq_one_letter_code
_entity_poly.pdbx_strand_id
1 'polypeptide(L)'
;MAVAKSKADDPRRFLDPKTVAKISNLDLRAKQVVEGFISGMHKSPVFGHSIEFKQHREYTMGDDIRHLDYKVWSKTDRFYIKQYEAETNLRCNLVVDVSESMHYGNGPLNKYGYACTAAACLAYMLLRQHDSTGMVTFDEAVRKIVPARASLNHMDLLLD
;
A
#
# COMPACT_ATOMS: atom_id res chain seq x y z
N MET A 1 -3.36 -2.15 -36.38
CA MET A 1 -2.01 -1.65 -36.07
C MET A 1 -1.85 -1.62 -34.57
N ALA A 2 -1.07 -2.54 -33.99
CA ALA A 2 -0.79 -2.59 -32.57
C ALA A 2 0.32 -1.57 -32.27
N VAL A 3 0.00 -0.53 -31.47
CA VAL A 3 0.99 0.44 -30.98
C VAL A 3 1.92 -0.30 -30.03
N ALA A 4 3.17 -0.45 -30.42
CA ALA A 4 4.22 -1.01 -29.57
C ALA A 4 4.38 -0.07 -28.36
N LYS A 5 3.99 -0.52 -27.16
CA LYS A 5 4.28 0.17 -25.90
C LYS A 5 5.79 0.31 -25.80
N SER A 6 6.26 1.55 -25.67
CA SER A 6 7.69 1.85 -25.51
C SER A 6 8.19 1.18 -24.21
N LYS A 7 9.42 0.65 -24.23
CA LYS A 7 10.09 0.06 -23.06
C LYS A 7 10.23 1.01 -21.86
N ALA A 8 9.95 2.29 -22.06
CA ALA A 8 10.00 3.33 -21.04
C ALA A 8 8.82 3.30 -20.06
N ASP A 9 7.67 2.69 -20.46
CA ASP A 9 6.42 2.68 -19.68
C ASP A 9 6.19 1.39 -18.89
N ASP A 10 7.15 0.48 -18.82
CA ASP A 10 7.00 -0.74 -18.03
C ASP A 10 7.32 -0.46 -16.55
N PRO A 11 6.32 -0.50 -15.64
CA PRO A 11 6.53 -0.26 -14.21
C PRO A 11 7.46 -1.30 -13.55
N ARG A 12 7.67 -2.47 -14.18
CA ARG A 12 8.60 -3.50 -13.71
C ARG A 12 10.06 -3.08 -13.77
N ARG A 13 10.38 -2.03 -14.53
CA ARG A 13 11.72 -1.45 -14.62
C ARG A 13 12.27 -1.01 -13.27
N PHE A 14 11.41 -0.57 -12.34
CA PHE A 14 11.80 -0.15 -10.99
C PHE A 14 12.05 -1.34 -10.04
N LEU A 15 11.65 -2.55 -10.45
CA LEU A 15 11.86 -3.78 -9.72
C LEU A 15 13.06 -4.59 -10.25
N ASP A 16 13.83 -4.04 -11.22
CA ASP A 16 15.03 -4.73 -11.72
C ASP A 16 16.06 -4.86 -10.59
N PRO A 17 16.42 -6.10 -10.19
CA PRO A 17 17.35 -6.34 -9.09
C PRO A 17 18.71 -5.64 -9.24
N LYS A 18 19.19 -5.47 -10.47
CA LYS A 18 20.46 -4.80 -10.76
C LYS A 18 20.40 -3.30 -10.46
N THR A 19 19.26 -2.67 -10.73
CA THR A 19 19.05 -1.25 -10.45
C THR A 19 18.82 -1.02 -8.97
N VAL A 20 18.04 -1.89 -8.34
CA VAL A 20 17.72 -1.82 -6.91
C VAL A 20 18.97 -2.07 -6.04
N ALA A 21 19.84 -3.00 -6.45
CA ALA A 21 21.08 -3.31 -5.72
C ALA A 21 22.08 -2.16 -5.66
N LYS A 22 22.03 -1.21 -6.59
CA LYS A 22 22.94 -0.03 -6.60
C LYS A 22 22.65 0.96 -5.48
N ILE A 23 21.50 0.87 -4.86
CA ILE A 23 21.08 1.77 -3.78
C ILE A 23 21.44 1.09 -2.45
N SER A 24 22.43 1.62 -1.75
CA SER A 24 22.91 1.03 -0.49
C SER A 24 21.94 1.21 0.68
N ASN A 25 21.23 2.35 0.73
CA ASN A 25 20.28 2.64 1.79
C ASN A 25 18.91 2.04 1.48
N LEU A 26 18.39 1.19 2.38
CA LEU A 26 17.15 0.46 2.21
C LEU A 26 15.92 1.41 2.17
N ASP A 27 15.91 2.46 2.98
CA ASP A 27 14.84 3.48 2.98
C ASP A 27 14.78 4.22 1.63
N LEU A 28 15.93 4.72 1.14
CA LEU A 28 16.01 5.36 -0.17
C LEU A 28 15.62 4.42 -1.30
N ARG A 29 16.00 3.15 -1.19
CA ARG A 29 15.63 2.09 -2.13
C ARG A 29 14.13 1.89 -2.19
N ALA A 30 13.48 1.76 -1.02
CA ALA A 30 12.05 1.61 -0.92
C ALA A 30 11.30 2.82 -1.50
N LYS A 31 11.72 4.04 -1.15
CA LYS A 31 11.15 5.27 -1.69
C LYS A 31 11.24 5.33 -3.22
N GLN A 32 12.42 5.10 -3.79
CA GLN A 32 12.59 5.17 -5.24
C GLN A 32 11.78 4.12 -5.99
N VAL A 33 11.73 2.88 -5.48
CA VAL A 33 10.94 1.81 -6.10
C VAL A 33 9.46 2.16 -6.07
N VAL A 34 8.93 2.58 -4.91
CA VAL A 34 7.51 2.90 -4.76
C VAL A 34 7.12 4.16 -5.52
N GLU A 35 7.90 5.22 -5.46
CA GLU A 35 7.62 6.47 -6.18
C GLU A 35 7.71 6.29 -7.69
N GLY A 36 8.68 5.51 -8.16
CA GLY A 36 8.79 5.13 -9.56
C GLY A 36 7.59 4.29 -10.04
N PHE A 37 7.13 3.36 -9.22
CA PHE A 37 5.96 2.56 -9.51
C PHE A 37 4.67 3.39 -9.54
N ILE A 38 4.45 4.24 -8.52
CA ILE A 38 3.28 5.14 -8.44
C ILE A 38 3.30 6.16 -9.58
N SER A 39 4.46 6.69 -9.95
CA SER A 39 4.58 7.63 -11.07
C SER A 39 4.27 6.98 -12.42
N GLY A 40 4.54 5.69 -12.58
CA GLY A 40 4.20 4.93 -13.79
C GLY A 40 2.74 4.45 -13.83
N MET A 41 2.06 4.42 -12.72
CA MET A 41 0.61 4.20 -12.65
C MET A 41 -0.09 5.54 -12.74
N HIS A 42 -0.95 5.72 -13.75
CA HIS A 42 -1.78 6.91 -13.90
C HIS A 42 -2.39 7.33 -12.57
N LYS A 43 -2.25 8.62 -12.24
CA LYS A 43 -2.79 9.30 -11.07
C LYS A 43 -4.15 8.73 -10.68
N SER A 44 -4.19 7.92 -9.63
CA SER A 44 -5.41 7.73 -8.86
C SER A 44 -5.57 8.97 -7.98
N PRO A 45 -6.64 9.73 -8.10
CA PRO A 45 -6.81 10.98 -7.36
C PRO A 45 -7.40 10.73 -5.98
N VAL A 46 -6.79 9.87 -5.16
CA VAL A 46 -7.33 9.58 -3.84
C VAL A 46 -6.29 9.90 -2.78
N PHE A 47 -6.23 11.17 -2.41
CA PHE A 47 -5.60 11.61 -1.18
C PHE A 47 -6.50 12.64 -0.51
N GLY A 48 -7.20 12.26 0.55
CA GLY A 48 -7.95 13.16 1.39
C GLY A 48 -8.82 12.39 2.36
N HIS A 49 -8.78 12.76 3.63
CA HIS A 49 -9.76 12.38 4.63
C HIS A 49 -11.14 12.93 4.22
N SER A 50 -11.77 12.32 3.23
CA SER A 50 -13.17 12.59 2.98
C SER A 50 -13.89 11.27 2.86
N ILE A 51 -14.93 11.15 3.60
CA ILE A 51 -15.99 10.18 3.36
C ILE A 51 -16.52 10.54 1.98
N GLU A 52 -15.94 9.93 0.92
CA GLU A 52 -16.36 10.23 -0.44
C GLU A 52 -17.74 9.66 -0.68
N PHE A 53 -18.61 10.51 -1.16
CA PHE A 53 -19.92 10.08 -1.64
C PHE A 53 -19.72 9.12 -2.83
N LYS A 54 -20.22 7.88 -2.69
CA LYS A 54 -20.08 6.87 -3.72
C LYS A 54 -21.24 6.87 -4.70
N GLN A 55 -22.45 6.72 -4.16
CA GLN A 55 -23.66 6.64 -4.98
C GLN A 55 -24.93 6.85 -4.14
N HIS A 56 -26.04 7.09 -4.82
CA HIS A 56 -27.36 6.97 -4.24
C HIS A 56 -27.89 5.55 -4.43
N ARG A 57 -28.49 4.99 -3.39
CA ARG A 57 -29.23 3.73 -3.43
C ARG A 57 -30.67 4.01 -3.03
N GLU A 58 -31.64 3.38 -3.67
CA GLU A 58 -33.03 3.45 -3.23
C GLU A 58 -33.17 2.96 -1.78
N TYR A 59 -33.98 3.67 -1.01
CA TYR A 59 -34.30 3.32 0.37
C TYR A 59 -35.03 1.99 0.42
N THR A 60 -34.63 1.10 1.31
CA THR A 60 -35.33 -0.12 1.65
C THR A 60 -35.75 -0.08 3.12
N MET A 61 -36.91 -0.71 3.45
CA MET A 61 -37.36 -0.78 4.84
C MET A 61 -36.27 -1.39 5.75
N GLY A 62 -35.89 -0.66 6.80
CA GLY A 62 -34.82 -1.04 7.72
C GLY A 62 -33.53 -0.22 7.58
N ASP A 63 -33.39 0.59 6.53
CA ASP A 63 -32.27 1.50 6.36
C ASP A 63 -32.34 2.69 7.33
N ASP A 64 -31.17 3.19 7.75
CA ASP A 64 -31.08 4.35 8.64
C ASP A 64 -31.48 5.63 7.92
N ILE A 65 -32.59 6.22 8.36
CA ILE A 65 -33.17 7.46 7.81
C ILE A 65 -32.23 8.69 7.91
N ARG A 66 -31.18 8.64 8.76
CA ARG A 66 -30.18 9.72 8.89
C ARG A 66 -29.36 9.92 7.62
N HIS A 67 -29.25 8.88 6.80
CA HIS A 67 -28.53 8.93 5.54
C HIS A 67 -29.41 9.25 4.33
N LEU A 68 -30.66 9.61 4.55
CA LEU A 68 -31.63 9.94 3.52
C LEU A 68 -31.28 11.27 2.85
N ASP A 69 -31.28 11.29 1.51
CA ASP A 69 -31.04 12.52 0.76
C ASP A 69 -32.34 13.28 0.48
N TYR A 70 -32.67 14.19 1.37
CA TYR A 70 -33.86 15.04 1.25
C TYR A 70 -33.83 15.95 0.02
N LYS A 71 -32.64 16.31 -0.51
CA LYS A 71 -32.52 17.12 -1.72
C LYS A 71 -32.90 16.35 -2.98
N VAL A 72 -32.55 15.07 -3.03
CA VAL A 72 -32.94 14.20 -4.15
C VAL A 72 -34.43 13.87 -4.04
N TRP A 73 -34.90 13.55 -2.81
CA TRP A 73 -36.31 13.30 -2.57
C TRP A 73 -37.21 14.47 -3.04
N SER A 74 -36.88 15.71 -2.70
CA SER A 74 -37.67 16.88 -3.10
C SER A 74 -37.78 17.13 -4.61
N LYS A 75 -36.91 16.48 -5.41
CA LYS A 75 -36.87 16.59 -6.87
C LYS A 75 -37.47 15.40 -7.60
N THR A 76 -37.43 14.22 -6.97
CA THR A 76 -37.75 12.95 -7.64
C THR A 76 -38.93 12.22 -7.02
N ASP A 77 -39.46 12.69 -5.87
CA ASP A 77 -40.44 12.01 -5.03
C ASP A 77 -40.09 10.56 -4.66
N ARG A 78 -38.78 10.22 -4.73
CA ARG A 78 -38.26 8.91 -4.35
C ARG A 78 -37.23 9.05 -3.23
N PHE A 79 -37.25 8.10 -2.30
CA PHE A 79 -36.30 8.08 -1.18
C PHE A 79 -35.00 7.43 -1.60
N TYR A 80 -33.91 8.16 -1.46
CA TYR A 80 -32.55 7.68 -1.70
C TYR A 80 -31.67 7.85 -0.46
N ILE A 81 -30.81 6.86 -0.22
CA ILE A 81 -29.78 6.90 0.80
C ILE A 81 -28.45 7.24 0.15
N LYS A 82 -27.71 8.13 0.79
CA LYS A 82 -26.31 8.40 0.48
C LYS A 82 -25.45 7.25 0.95
N GLN A 83 -24.82 6.54 0.03
CA GLN A 83 -23.77 5.58 0.34
C GLN A 83 -22.42 6.27 0.26
N TYR A 84 -21.66 6.14 1.32
CA TYR A 84 -20.30 6.64 1.44
C TYR A 84 -19.32 5.47 1.38
N GLU A 85 -18.14 5.70 0.81
CA GLU A 85 -17.06 4.75 0.90
C GLU A 85 -16.38 4.93 2.27
N ALA A 86 -16.40 3.88 3.07
CA ALA A 86 -15.71 3.89 4.36
C ALA A 86 -14.22 3.63 4.11
N GLU A 87 -13.35 4.59 4.43
CA GLU A 87 -11.93 4.32 4.52
C GLU A 87 -11.69 3.42 5.75
N THR A 88 -11.26 2.20 5.48
CA THR A 88 -10.87 1.27 6.54
C THR A 88 -9.36 1.33 6.72
N ASN A 89 -8.89 1.65 7.92
CA ASN A 89 -7.46 1.57 8.25
C ASN A 89 -7.02 0.11 8.26
N LEU A 90 -6.18 -0.26 7.31
CA LEU A 90 -5.57 -1.56 7.26
C LEU A 90 -4.50 -1.69 8.35
N ARG A 91 -4.50 -2.81 9.07
CA ARG A 91 -3.38 -3.19 9.95
C ARG A 91 -2.64 -4.37 9.33
N CYS A 92 -1.44 -4.12 8.84
CA CYS A 92 -0.61 -5.11 8.18
C CYS A 92 0.60 -5.46 9.08
N ASN A 93 0.89 -6.76 9.24
CA ASN A 93 2.13 -7.22 9.86
C ASN A 93 2.94 -7.97 8.80
N LEU A 94 4.12 -7.46 8.50
CA LEU A 94 5.08 -8.08 7.59
C LEU A 94 5.86 -9.13 8.38
N VAL A 95 5.88 -10.36 7.89
CA VAL A 95 6.61 -11.46 8.51
C VAL A 95 7.77 -11.84 7.59
N VAL A 96 9.01 -11.64 8.07
CA VAL A 96 10.23 -11.81 7.28
C VAL A 96 11.05 -12.94 7.86
N ASP A 97 11.33 -13.92 7.03
CA ASP A 97 12.25 -15.01 7.34
C ASP A 97 13.70 -14.49 7.25
N VAL A 98 14.45 -14.66 8.35
CA VAL A 98 15.86 -14.26 8.46
C VAL A 98 16.78 -15.47 8.66
N SER A 99 16.29 -16.67 8.38
CA SER A 99 17.04 -17.92 8.49
C SER A 99 18.27 -17.93 7.59
N GLU A 100 19.25 -18.78 7.91
CA GLU A 100 20.49 -18.87 7.15
C GLU A 100 20.28 -19.29 5.70
N SER A 101 19.22 -20.04 5.40
CA SER A 101 18.82 -20.39 4.03
C SER A 101 18.45 -19.19 3.16
N MET A 102 18.12 -18.04 3.76
CA MET A 102 17.82 -16.80 3.05
C MET A 102 19.09 -16.10 2.54
N HIS A 103 20.27 -16.43 3.05
CA HIS A 103 21.55 -15.90 2.55
C HIS A 103 22.03 -16.57 1.26
N TYR A 104 21.28 -17.57 0.76
CA TYR A 104 21.58 -18.24 -0.49
C TYR A 104 21.40 -17.33 -1.71
N GLY A 105 22.37 -17.38 -2.62
CA GLY A 105 22.36 -16.69 -3.91
C GLY A 105 23.59 -15.80 -4.12
N ASN A 106 24.17 -15.87 -5.33
CA ASN A 106 25.37 -15.11 -5.73
C ASN A 106 25.03 -13.92 -6.64
N GLY A 107 23.76 -13.45 -6.64
CA GLY A 107 23.30 -12.34 -7.47
C GLY A 107 23.56 -10.96 -6.83
N PRO A 108 23.23 -9.87 -7.52
CA PRO A 108 23.33 -8.50 -7.01
C PRO A 108 22.48 -8.25 -5.76
N LEU A 109 21.46 -9.08 -5.57
CA LEU A 109 20.68 -9.21 -4.32
C LEU A 109 20.54 -10.70 -4.03
N ASN A 110 21.00 -11.14 -2.85
CA ASN A 110 20.67 -12.46 -2.34
C ASN A 110 19.18 -12.51 -1.95
N LYS A 111 18.68 -13.70 -1.64
CA LYS A 111 17.28 -13.93 -1.28
C LYS A 111 16.82 -13.03 -0.11
N TYR A 112 17.67 -12.91 0.92
CA TYR A 112 17.42 -12.05 2.07
C TYR A 112 17.34 -10.57 1.69
N GLY A 113 18.32 -10.05 0.95
CA GLY A 113 18.34 -8.65 0.51
C GLY A 113 17.13 -8.29 -0.37
N TYR A 114 16.65 -9.24 -1.18
CA TYR A 114 15.43 -9.04 -1.97
C TYR A 114 14.19 -9.01 -1.07
N ALA A 115 14.08 -9.93 -0.11
CA ALA A 115 12.97 -9.98 0.86
C ALA A 115 12.90 -8.71 1.71
N CYS A 116 14.04 -8.22 2.22
CA CYS A 116 14.12 -6.95 2.95
C CYS A 116 13.68 -5.77 2.08
N THR A 117 14.12 -5.73 0.82
CA THR A 117 13.72 -4.65 -0.11
C THR A 117 12.22 -4.69 -0.37
N ALA A 118 11.64 -5.87 -0.59
CA ALA A 118 10.21 -6.01 -0.81
C ALA A 118 9.40 -5.60 0.43
N ALA A 119 9.83 -6.05 1.61
CA ALA A 119 9.20 -5.68 2.88
C ALA A 119 9.26 -4.16 3.12
N ALA A 120 10.41 -3.53 2.88
CA ALA A 120 10.58 -2.08 2.99
C ALA A 120 9.69 -1.30 2.01
N CYS A 121 9.57 -1.76 0.76
CA CYS A 121 8.67 -1.14 -0.22
C CYS A 121 7.21 -1.23 0.20
N LEU A 122 6.77 -2.40 0.70
CA LEU A 122 5.41 -2.57 1.19
C LEU A 122 5.13 -1.73 2.43
N ALA A 123 6.06 -1.72 3.40
CA ALA A 123 5.96 -0.89 4.59
C ALA A 123 5.82 0.59 4.23
N TYR A 124 6.67 1.09 3.36
CA TYR A 124 6.64 2.48 2.91
C TYR A 124 5.33 2.83 2.21
N MET A 125 4.82 1.96 1.33
CA MET A 125 3.56 2.17 0.62
C MET A 125 2.38 2.24 1.60
N LEU A 126 2.30 1.31 2.55
CA LEU A 126 1.23 1.25 3.55
C LEU A 126 1.27 2.47 4.48
N LEU A 127 2.45 2.83 4.99
CA LEU A 127 2.60 4.01 5.84
C LEU A 127 2.23 5.32 5.11
N ARG A 128 2.48 5.41 3.80
CA ARG A 128 2.03 6.55 2.99
C ARG A 128 0.52 6.63 2.85
N GLN A 129 -0.16 5.49 2.91
CA GLN A 129 -1.62 5.40 2.89
C GLN A 129 -2.25 5.59 4.29
N HIS A 130 -1.43 5.96 5.29
CA HIS A 130 -1.83 6.05 6.69
C HIS A 130 -2.30 4.73 7.31
N ASP A 131 -1.96 3.61 6.68
CA ASP A 131 -2.21 2.28 7.22
C ASP A 131 -1.20 1.92 8.32
N SER A 132 -1.61 1.06 9.25
CA SER A 132 -0.74 0.61 10.34
C SER A 132 0.11 -0.57 9.89
N THR A 133 1.44 -0.42 9.95
CA THR A 133 2.38 -1.46 9.55
C THR A 133 3.27 -1.87 10.70
N GLY A 134 3.35 -3.18 10.97
CA GLY A 134 4.28 -3.82 11.89
C GLY A 134 5.18 -4.80 11.17
N MET A 135 6.21 -5.29 11.86
CA MET A 135 7.14 -6.28 11.33
C MET A 135 7.48 -7.33 12.37
N VAL A 136 7.61 -8.56 11.92
CA VAL A 136 8.11 -9.69 12.70
C VAL A 136 9.22 -10.36 11.91
N THR A 137 10.39 -10.49 12.51
CA THR A 137 11.47 -11.30 11.94
C THR A 137 11.60 -12.60 12.72
N PHE A 138 11.84 -13.69 12.02
CA PHE A 138 11.95 -15.02 12.60
C PHE A 138 12.98 -15.88 11.85
N ASP A 139 13.50 -16.86 12.55
CA ASP A 139 14.24 -18.01 12.00
C ASP A 139 13.68 -19.29 12.63
N GLU A 140 14.41 -19.99 13.49
CA GLU A 140 13.90 -21.10 14.32
C GLU A 140 13.00 -20.59 15.45
N ALA A 141 13.13 -19.30 15.80
CA ALA A 141 12.33 -18.60 16.79
C ALA A 141 12.03 -17.17 16.33
N VAL A 142 11.08 -16.50 17.00
CA VAL A 142 10.83 -15.07 16.75
C VAL A 142 12.01 -14.25 17.25
N ARG A 143 12.64 -13.47 16.38
CA ARG A 143 13.82 -12.64 16.67
C ARG A 143 13.45 -11.25 17.14
N LYS A 144 12.60 -10.58 16.37
CA LYS A 144 12.19 -9.20 16.67
C LYS A 144 10.71 -9.01 16.32
N ILE A 145 9.99 -8.28 17.16
CA ILE A 145 8.60 -7.87 16.90
C ILE A 145 8.55 -6.35 16.99
N VAL A 146 8.15 -5.72 15.90
CA VAL A 146 7.87 -4.28 15.84
C VAL A 146 6.36 -4.12 15.71
N PRO A 147 5.68 -3.55 16.73
CA PRO A 147 4.23 -3.41 16.72
C PRO A 147 3.75 -2.46 15.62
N ALA A 148 2.57 -2.74 15.06
CA ALA A 148 2.01 -1.95 13.98
C ALA A 148 1.63 -0.53 14.42
N ARG A 149 2.11 0.49 13.68
CA ARG A 149 1.79 1.91 13.85
C ARG A 149 1.61 2.58 12.49
N ALA A 150 0.77 3.63 12.45
CA ALA A 150 0.46 4.39 11.23
C ALA A 150 1.23 5.72 11.21
N SER A 151 2.55 5.70 11.28
CA SER A 151 3.40 6.90 11.25
C SER A 151 4.58 6.70 10.32
N LEU A 152 4.88 7.67 9.47
CA LEU A 152 6.05 7.61 8.57
C LEU A 152 7.37 7.49 9.34
N ASN A 153 7.50 8.12 10.51
CA ASN A 153 8.69 7.98 11.36
C ASN A 153 8.86 6.55 11.91
N HIS A 154 7.82 5.71 11.80
CA HIS A 154 7.90 4.31 12.18
C HIS A 154 8.75 3.48 11.22
N MET A 155 9.00 4.02 10.01
CA MET A 155 9.83 3.35 9.00
C MET A 155 11.23 3.05 9.51
N ASP A 156 11.85 3.97 10.25
CA ASP A 156 13.20 3.78 10.80
C ASP A 156 13.25 2.56 11.73
N LEU A 157 12.22 2.37 12.58
CA LEU A 157 12.12 1.21 13.47
C LEU A 157 11.87 -0.13 12.75
N LEU A 158 11.27 -0.08 11.57
CA LEU A 158 11.02 -1.27 10.75
C LEU A 158 12.27 -1.69 9.98
N LEU A 159 13.18 -0.75 9.71
CA LEU A 159 14.40 -1.00 8.92
C LEU A 159 15.63 -1.35 9.78
N ASP A 160 15.59 -1.11 11.10
CA ASP A 160 16.58 -1.54 12.09
C ASP A 160 16.51 -3.05 12.36
#